data_58d9b2087fd643c2e02665e42af79a05
#
_entry.id   58d9b2087fd643c2e02665e42af79a05
#
_cell.length_a   1.000
_cell.length_b   1.000
_cell.length_c   1.000
_cell.angle_alpha   90.00
_cell.angle_beta   90.00
_cell.angle_gamma   90.00
#
_symmetry.space_group_name_H-M   'P 1'
#
loop_
_entity.id
_entity.type
_entity.pdbx_description
1 polymer ?
#
loop_
_entity_poly.entity_id
_entity_poly.type
_entity_poly.pdbx_seq_one_letter_code
_entity_poly.pdbx_strand_id
1 'polypeptide(L)'
;MNTIKTNFYADKKTYFDTHYHNVAVHVRRLNSDDSRLDGTETPDSYYIGIMKTIRDTHPVNGKPLMFHIYSQTRSAEDNENFMKLYNPGGDDYRIKFYLDTDTLHTFHGMVFADTLVCSKSSFSYCAALLTNGVVYYNPFWHKPADFWRVA
;
A
#
# COMPACT_ATOMS: atom_id res chain seq x y z
N MET A 1 19.31 -11.30 -2.22
CA MET A 1 18.40 -10.15 -2.02
C MET A 1 19.13 -8.82 -1.99
N ASN A 2 20.25 -8.71 -1.24
CA ASN A 2 20.95 -7.43 -1.15
C ASN A 2 21.42 -6.89 -2.52
N THR A 3 21.89 -7.74 -3.41
CA THR A 3 22.33 -7.32 -4.75
C THR A 3 21.17 -6.79 -5.58
N ILE A 4 20.02 -7.47 -5.57
CA ILE A 4 18.82 -7.03 -6.30
C ILE A 4 18.33 -5.69 -5.74
N LYS A 5 18.28 -5.56 -4.42
CA LYS A 5 17.87 -4.34 -3.74
C LYS A 5 18.80 -3.17 -4.08
N THR A 6 20.11 -3.39 -4.02
CA THR A 6 21.11 -2.38 -4.37
C THR A 6 20.95 -1.92 -5.82
N ASN A 7 20.78 -2.87 -6.75
CA ASN A 7 20.59 -2.55 -8.16
C ASN A 7 19.30 -1.77 -8.40
N PHE A 8 18.23 -2.12 -7.71
CA PHE A 8 16.96 -1.40 -7.83
C PHE A 8 17.12 0.07 -7.44
N TYR A 9 17.81 0.34 -6.33
CA TYR A 9 17.96 1.71 -5.83
C TYR A 9 19.02 2.53 -6.56
N ALA A 10 19.91 1.90 -7.34
CA ALA A 10 21.05 2.59 -7.94
C ALA A 10 20.63 3.75 -8.86
N ASP A 11 19.58 3.54 -9.67
CA ASP A 11 19.15 4.50 -10.70
C ASP A 11 17.76 5.06 -10.45
N LYS A 12 17.15 4.76 -9.31
CA LYS A 12 15.75 5.12 -9.06
C LYS A 12 15.61 6.03 -7.86
N LYS A 13 14.68 6.96 -7.98
CA LYS A 13 14.35 7.91 -6.92
C LYS A 13 12.84 7.88 -6.67
N THR A 14 12.45 8.20 -5.45
CA THR A 14 11.04 8.33 -5.13
C THR A 14 10.41 9.46 -5.93
N TYR A 15 9.13 9.29 -6.30
CA TYR A 15 8.32 10.39 -6.83
C TYR A 15 7.47 11.05 -5.74
N PHE A 16 7.57 10.58 -4.50
CA PHE A 16 6.82 11.13 -3.38
C PHE A 16 7.46 12.42 -2.87
N ASP A 17 6.63 13.28 -2.32
CA ASP A 17 7.09 14.48 -1.62
C ASP A 17 7.75 14.05 -0.31
N THR A 18 9.03 14.34 -0.19
CA THR A 18 9.83 13.95 0.98
C THR A 18 9.55 14.76 2.23
N HIS A 19 8.72 15.79 2.15
CA HIS A 19 8.24 16.52 3.32
C HIS A 19 7.22 15.72 4.13
N TYR A 20 6.70 14.63 3.56
CA TYR A 20 5.73 13.75 4.19
C TYR A 20 6.36 12.41 4.53
N HIS A 21 5.81 11.77 5.57
CA HIS A 21 6.00 10.34 5.79
C HIS A 21 4.99 9.63 4.88
N ASN A 22 5.48 9.02 3.82
CA ASN A 22 4.63 8.47 2.77
C ASN A 22 4.27 7.02 3.08
N VAL A 23 2.98 6.74 3.16
CA VAL A 23 2.45 5.42 3.43
C VAL A 23 1.78 4.91 2.15
N ALA A 24 2.29 3.83 1.59
CA ALA A 24 1.65 3.15 0.46
C ALA A 24 0.75 2.04 1.00
N VAL A 25 -0.51 2.03 0.57
CA VAL A 25 -1.48 1.01 0.94
C VAL A 25 -1.92 0.30 -0.34
N HIS A 26 -1.57 -0.97 -0.45
CA HIS A 26 -1.96 -1.78 -1.60
C HIS A 26 -3.23 -2.55 -1.26
N VAL A 27 -4.34 -2.13 -1.85
CA VAL A 27 -5.65 -2.75 -1.65
C VAL A 27 -5.98 -3.57 -2.89
N ARG A 28 -5.80 -4.88 -2.80
CA ARG A 28 -6.17 -5.77 -3.89
C ARG A 28 -7.65 -6.04 -3.83
N ARG A 29 -8.38 -5.58 -4.86
CA ARG A 29 -9.80 -5.87 -5.04
C ARG A 29 -9.95 -6.89 -6.15
N LEU A 30 -10.65 -7.98 -5.85
CA LEU A 30 -10.94 -8.98 -6.86
C LEU A 30 -12.04 -8.45 -7.78
N ASN A 31 -11.91 -8.72 -9.08
CA ASN A 31 -12.96 -8.42 -10.03
C ASN A 31 -13.69 -9.72 -10.40
N SER A 32 -14.82 -9.60 -11.10
CA SER A 32 -15.64 -10.75 -11.49
C SER A 32 -14.93 -11.75 -12.39
N ASP A 33 -13.84 -11.32 -13.05
CA ASP A 33 -13.07 -12.17 -13.96
C ASP A 33 -11.91 -12.88 -13.26
N ASP A 34 -11.68 -12.61 -11.97
CA ASP A 34 -10.59 -13.21 -11.23
C ASP A 34 -10.96 -14.62 -10.81
N SER A 35 -10.28 -15.59 -11.41
CA SER A 35 -10.52 -17.02 -11.17
C SER A 35 -9.78 -17.59 -9.95
N ARG A 36 -9.04 -16.78 -9.24
CA ARG A 36 -8.31 -17.25 -8.05
C ARG A 36 -9.25 -17.31 -6.87
N LEU A 37 -9.70 -18.52 -6.56
CA LEU A 37 -10.78 -18.78 -5.60
C LEU A 37 -10.33 -18.96 -4.15
N ASP A 38 -9.06 -18.85 -3.87
CA ASP A 38 -8.52 -18.96 -2.52
C ASP A 38 -8.76 -17.70 -1.70
N GLY A 39 -9.28 -16.69 -2.35
CA GLY A 39 -9.32 -15.40 -1.76
C GLY A 39 -10.71 -14.83 -1.61
N THR A 40 -11.23 -14.98 -0.45
CA THR A 40 -12.10 -13.91 0.00
C THR A 40 -11.28 -12.63 -0.04
N GLU A 41 -11.82 -11.62 -0.71
CA GLU A 41 -11.23 -10.29 -0.73
C GLU A 41 -11.05 -9.81 0.71
N THR A 42 -9.85 -9.31 1.03
CA THR A 42 -9.61 -8.75 2.35
C THR A 42 -10.53 -7.55 2.56
N PRO A 43 -11.29 -7.49 3.66
CA PRO A 43 -12.22 -6.38 3.85
C PRO A 43 -11.50 -5.05 4.01
N ASP A 44 -12.14 -3.97 3.56
CA ASP A 44 -11.59 -2.63 3.68
C ASP A 44 -11.30 -2.23 5.12
N SER A 45 -12.07 -2.74 6.07
CA SER A 45 -11.85 -2.50 7.49
C SER A 45 -10.46 -2.90 7.97
N TYR A 46 -9.86 -3.90 7.35
CA TYR A 46 -8.49 -4.31 7.66
C TYR A 46 -7.49 -3.18 7.35
N TYR A 47 -7.56 -2.63 6.14
CA TYR A 47 -6.65 -1.57 5.72
C TYR A 47 -6.93 -0.27 6.47
N ILE A 48 -8.19 0.08 6.64
CA ILE A 48 -8.59 1.28 7.37
C ILE A 48 -8.13 1.20 8.82
N GLY A 49 -8.23 0.02 9.42
CA GLY A 49 -7.74 -0.22 10.78
C GLY A 49 -6.24 -0.02 10.90
N ILE A 50 -5.46 -0.50 9.93
CA ILE A 50 -4.01 -0.29 9.91
C ILE A 50 -3.68 1.18 9.71
N MET A 51 -4.38 1.86 8.81
CA MET A 51 -4.19 3.30 8.60
C MET A 51 -4.44 4.08 9.90
N LYS A 52 -5.48 3.70 10.65
CA LYS A 52 -5.75 4.30 11.96
C LYS A 52 -4.61 4.04 12.95
N THR A 53 -4.12 2.81 13.01
CA THR A 53 -2.98 2.47 13.85
C THR A 53 -1.75 3.31 13.51
N ILE A 54 -1.48 3.49 12.22
CA ILE A 54 -0.36 4.32 11.76
C ILE A 54 -0.56 5.77 12.21
N ARG A 55 -1.76 6.32 12.07
CA ARG A 55 -2.05 7.69 12.55
C ARG A 55 -1.85 7.82 14.05
N ASP A 56 -2.33 6.84 14.82
CA ASP A 56 -2.29 6.89 16.28
C ASP A 56 -0.87 6.72 16.85
N THR A 57 -0.01 6.03 16.13
CA THR A 57 1.36 5.74 16.59
C THR A 57 2.41 6.66 15.96
N HIS A 58 2.03 7.47 14.99
CA HIS A 58 2.97 8.37 14.32
C HIS A 58 3.43 9.49 15.28
N PRO A 59 4.74 9.76 15.36
CA PRO A 59 5.25 10.79 16.27
C PRO A 59 4.66 12.18 15.97
N VAL A 60 4.24 12.89 17.01
CA VAL A 60 3.66 14.24 16.87
C VAL A 60 4.63 15.20 16.18
N ASN A 61 5.92 15.06 16.44
CA ASN A 61 6.97 15.89 15.85
C ASN A 61 7.57 15.31 14.57
N GLY A 62 7.02 14.21 14.07
CA GLY A 62 7.43 13.61 12.82
C GLY A 62 6.87 14.35 11.62
N LYS A 63 7.30 13.91 10.42
CA LYS A 63 6.73 14.43 9.18
C LYS A 63 5.24 14.10 9.12
N PRO A 64 4.39 14.99 8.57
CA PRO A 64 2.97 14.67 8.40
C PRO A 64 2.79 13.45 7.50
N LEU A 65 1.75 12.67 7.75
CA LEU A 65 1.44 11.48 6.98
C LEU A 65 0.79 11.84 5.64
N MET A 66 1.17 11.11 4.60
CA MET A 66 0.52 11.12 3.30
C MET A 66 0.22 9.68 2.92
N PHE A 67 -1.05 9.36 2.70
CA PHE A 67 -1.47 8.01 2.31
C PHE A 67 -1.65 7.93 0.80
N HIS A 68 -1.05 6.91 0.21
CA HIS A 68 -1.14 6.60 -1.22
C HIS A 68 -1.82 5.24 -1.35
N ILE A 69 -3.07 5.25 -1.81
CA ILE A 69 -3.89 4.04 -1.88
C ILE A 69 -3.93 3.55 -3.32
N TYR A 70 -3.37 2.37 -3.54
CA TYR A 70 -3.28 1.74 -4.86
C TYR A 70 -4.29 0.61 -4.94
N SER A 71 -5.08 0.60 -5.97
CA SER A 71 -6.06 -0.46 -6.20
C SER A 71 -6.43 -0.57 -7.67
N GLN A 72 -7.22 -1.57 -7.99
CA GLN A 72 -7.76 -1.79 -9.32
C GLN A 72 -9.08 -1.05 -9.48
N THR A 73 -9.35 -0.62 -10.70
CA THR A 73 -10.62 -0.02 -11.06
C THR A 73 -11.72 -1.08 -11.17
N ARG A 74 -12.89 -0.74 -10.69
CA ARG A 74 -14.13 -1.48 -10.90
C ARG A 74 -15.13 -0.57 -11.61
N SER A 75 -16.43 -0.75 -11.39
CA SER A 75 -17.44 0.18 -11.92
C SER A 75 -17.24 1.57 -11.30
N ALA A 76 -17.76 2.61 -11.96
CA ALA A 76 -17.70 3.98 -11.44
C ALA A 76 -18.31 4.10 -10.05
N GLU A 77 -19.44 3.41 -9.81
CA GLU A 77 -20.09 3.39 -8.51
C GLU A 77 -19.22 2.74 -7.44
N ASP A 78 -18.63 1.59 -7.73
CA ASP A 78 -17.74 0.90 -6.80
C ASP A 78 -16.50 1.73 -6.47
N ASN A 79 -15.94 2.40 -7.46
CA ASN A 79 -14.78 3.25 -7.26
C ASN A 79 -15.12 4.47 -6.38
N GLU A 80 -16.28 5.07 -6.59
CA GLU A 80 -16.75 6.19 -5.78
C GLU A 80 -16.97 5.75 -4.32
N ASN A 81 -17.62 4.61 -4.12
CA ASN A 81 -17.85 4.06 -2.79
C ASN A 81 -16.53 3.71 -2.09
N PHE A 82 -15.59 3.13 -2.83
CA PHE A 82 -14.26 2.82 -2.33
C PHE A 82 -13.54 4.09 -1.84
N MET A 83 -13.52 5.13 -2.65
CA MET A 83 -12.87 6.37 -2.25
C MET A 83 -13.54 7.02 -1.04
N LYS A 84 -14.86 6.93 -0.92
CA LYS A 84 -15.61 7.45 0.23
C LYS A 84 -15.30 6.69 1.52
N LEU A 85 -15.05 5.39 1.45
CA LEU A 85 -14.68 4.60 2.62
C LEU A 85 -13.36 5.06 3.23
N TYR A 86 -12.38 5.37 2.38
CA TYR A 86 -11.04 5.75 2.82
C TYR A 86 -10.90 7.24 3.09
N ASN A 87 -11.73 8.05 2.47
CA ASN A 87 -11.74 9.50 2.65
C ASN A 87 -13.19 10.00 2.72
N PRO A 88 -13.86 9.76 3.87
CA PRO A 88 -15.31 10.00 3.99
C PRO A 88 -15.76 11.43 3.68
N GLY A 89 -14.98 12.42 4.07
CA GLY A 89 -15.30 13.81 3.79
C GLY A 89 -14.94 14.27 2.40
N GLY A 90 -14.11 13.49 1.70
CA GLY A 90 -13.59 13.85 0.38
C GLY A 90 -12.63 15.03 0.39
N ASP A 91 -12.29 15.57 1.56
CA ASP A 91 -11.54 16.80 1.72
C ASP A 91 -10.14 16.61 2.33
N ASP A 92 -9.77 15.38 2.71
CA ASP A 92 -8.42 15.13 3.21
C ASP A 92 -7.44 15.02 2.04
N TYR A 93 -6.71 16.11 1.79
CA TYR A 93 -5.73 16.17 0.70
C TYR A 93 -4.53 15.22 0.91
N ARG A 94 -4.40 14.65 2.11
CA ARG A 94 -3.33 13.70 2.45
C ARG A 94 -3.69 12.26 2.16
N ILE A 95 -4.80 12.03 1.47
CA ILE A 95 -5.20 10.71 0.99
C ILE A 95 -5.33 10.79 -0.52
N LYS A 96 -4.47 10.06 -1.22
CA LYS A 96 -4.45 10.00 -2.69
C LYS A 96 -4.79 8.61 -3.16
N PHE A 97 -5.55 8.53 -4.25
CA PHE A 97 -5.96 7.26 -4.85
C PHE A 97 -5.29 7.07 -6.20
N TYR A 98 -4.79 5.87 -6.42
CA TYR A 98 -4.17 5.44 -7.67
C TYR A 98 -4.92 4.20 -8.13
N LEU A 99 -5.90 4.41 -9.00
CA LEU A 99 -6.74 3.33 -9.52
C LEU A 99 -6.29 2.99 -10.94
N ASP A 100 -5.93 1.74 -11.17
CA ASP A 100 -5.39 1.26 -12.45
C ASP A 100 -4.15 2.02 -12.94
N THR A 101 -3.34 2.48 -12.00
CA THR A 101 -2.06 3.09 -12.35
C THR A 101 -1.13 2.03 -12.94
N ASP A 102 -0.26 2.45 -13.84
CA ASP A 102 0.74 1.58 -14.44
C ASP A 102 1.44 0.73 -13.38
N THR A 103 1.62 -0.56 -13.69
CA THR A 103 2.20 -1.54 -12.77
C THR A 103 3.57 -1.14 -12.24
N LEU A 104 4.43 -0.64 -13.13
CA LEU A 104 5.77 -0.22 -12.72
C LEU A 104 5.73 1.02 -11.83
N HIS A 105 4.85 1.95 -12.11
CA HIS A 105 4.65 3.15 -11.29
C HIS A 105 4.18 2.78 -9.89
N THR A 106 3.20 1.88 -9.80
CA THR A 106 2.68 1.38 -8.53
C THR A 106 3.75 0.65 -7.73
N PHE A 107 4.49 -0.24 -8.37
CA PHE A 107 5.57 -0.99 -7.75
C PHE A 107 6.65 -0.05 -7.21
N HIS A 108 7.06 0.92 -8.01
CA HIS A 108 8.03 1.93 -7.63
C HIS A 108 7.58 2.70 -6.37
N GLY A 109 6.32 3.14 -6.36
CA GLY A 109 5.77 3.83 -5.19
C GLY A 109 5.79 2.97 -3.94
N MET A 110 5.40 1.71 -4.06
CA MET A 110 5.39 0.80 -2.91
C MET A 110 6.80 0.58 -2.36
N VAL A 111 7.79 0.41 -3.22
CA VAL A 111 9.18 0.19 -2.79
C VAL A 111 9.76 1.42 -2.08
N PHE A 112 9.44 2.61 -2.56
CA PHE A 112 10.00 3.86 -2.02
C PHE A 112 9.15 4.46 -0.89
N ALA A 113 8.06 3.83 -0.50
CA ALA A 113 7.26 4.30 0.63
C ALA A 113 8.03 4.17 1.96
N ASP A 114 7.76 5.08 2.87
CA ASP A 114 8.31 5.00 4.21
C ASP A 114 7.62 3.89 5.03
N THR A 115 6.37 3.64 4.74
CA THR A 115 5.60 2.52 5.29
C THR A 115 4.81 1.88 4.15
N LEU A 116 4.83 0.56 4.08
CA LEU A 116 4.09 -0.21 3.08
C LEU A 116 3.09 -1.12 3.79
N VAL A 117 1.82 -0.98 3.43
CA VAL A 117 0.75 -1.88 3.87
C VAL A 117 0.43 -2.82 2.71
N CYS A 118 0.73 -4.10 2.92
CA CYS A 118 0.57 -5.12 1.87
C CYS A 118 -0.84 -5.70 1.85
N SER A 119 -1.28 -6.06 0.67
CA SER A 119 -2.41 -6.96 0.47
C SER A 119 -1.91 -8.41 0.41
N LYS A 120 -2.83 -9.37 0.33
CA LYS A 120 -2.50 -10.78 0.06
C LYS A 120 -2.18 -10.95 -1.43
N SER A 121 -1.02 -10.44 -1.84
CA SER A 121 -0.62 -10.37 -3.23
C SER A 121 0.88 -10.58 -3.35
N SER A 122 1.29 -11.42 -4.29
CA SER A 122 2.72 -11.58 -4.61
C SER A 122 3.34 -10.28 -5.08
N PHE A 123 2.56 -9.41 -5.71
CA PHE A 123 3.02 -8.13 -6.20
C PHE A 123 3.50 -7.23 -5.04
N SER A 124 2.65 -7.03 -4.02
CA SER A 124 3.06 -6.24 -2.85
C SER A 124 4.09 -6.97 -1.99
N TYR A 125 4.07 -8.30 -1.98
CA TYR A 125 5.12 -9.10 -1.32
C TYR A 125 6.49 -8.81 -1.92
N CYS A 126 6.60 -8.78 -3.25
CA CYS A 126 7.86 -8.45 -3.92
C CYS A 126 8.33 -7.03 -3.58
N ALA A 127 7.42 -6.07 -3.56
CA ALA A 127 7.76 -4.70 -3.16
C ALA A 127 8.24 -4.66 -1.71
N ALA A 128 7.62 -5.43 -0.83
CA ALA A 128 8.02 -5.51 0.58
C ALA A 128 9.43 -6.06 0.76
N LEU A 129 9.84 -6.98 -0.10
CA LEU A 129 11.22 -7.52 -0.07
C LEU A 129 12.26 -6.47 -0.46
N LEU A 130 11.88 -5.48 -1.26
CA LEU A 130 12.79 -4.46 -1.76
C LEU A 130 12.75 -3.15 -0.97
N THR A 131 11.68 -2.88 -0.25
CA THR A 131 11.54 -1.61 0.47
C THR A 131 12.51 -1.49 1.65
N ASN A 132 12.93 -0.27 1.94
CA ASN A 132 13.64 0.08 3.17
C ASN A 132 12.70 0.55 4.27
N GLY A 133 11.41 0.67 3.98
CA GLY A 133 10.42 1.17 4.92
C GLY A 133 9.88 0.10 5.87
N VAL A 134 8.97 0.51 6.72
CA VAL A 134 8.23 -0.38 7.62
C VAL A 134 7.17 -1.12 6.81
N VAL A 135 7.02 -2.42 7.05
CA VAL A 135 6.06 -3.26 6.32
C VAL A 135 5.00 -3.79 7.28
N TYR A 136 3.73 -3.56 6.95
CA TYR A 136 2.58 -4.24 7.56
C TYR A 136 2.14 -5.35 6.61
N TYR A 137 2.19 -6.58 7.08
CA TYR A 137 1.99 -7.76 6.25
C TYR A 137 0.76 -8.54 6.68
N ASN A 138 -0.11 -8.83 5.70
CA ASN A 138 -1.28 -9.68 5.90
C ASN A 138 -0.88 -11.11 5.50
N PRO A 139 -0.78 -12.05 6.45
CA PRO A 139 -0.28 -13.40 6.14
C PRO A 139 -1.12 -14.12 5.10
N PHE A 140 -0.42 -14.75 4.16
CA PHE A 140 -0.99 -15.68 3.20
C PHE A 140 0.06 -16.76 2.90
N TRP A 141 0.20 -17.26 1.70
CA TRP A 141 1.11 -18.38 1.44
C TRP A 141 2.61 -18.03 1.41
N HIS A 142 3.00 -16.76 1.33
CA HIS A 142 4.40 -16.37 1.42
C HIS A 142 4.76 -16.05 2.86
N LYS A 143 5.93 -16.55 3.29
CA LYS A 143 6.40 -16.31 4.65
C LYS A 143 6.88 -14.87 4.81
N PRO A 144 6.44 -14.15 5.87
CA PRO A 144 6.92 -12.79 6.12
C PRO A 144 8.38 -12.79 6.57
N ALA A 145 9.07 -11.66 6.33
CA ALA A 145 10.36 -11.42 6.94
C ALA A 145 10.19 -11.16 8.44
N ASP A 146 11.22 -11.47 9.22
CA ASP A 146 11.13 -11.43 10.68
C ASP A 146 10.84 -10.04 11.22
N PHE A 147 11.29 -9.00 10.53
CA PHE A 147 11.12 -7.61 10.96
C PHE A 147 9.82 -6.95 10.46
N TRP A 148 9.02 -7.67 9.68
CA TRP A 148 7.73 -7.13 9.23
C TRP A 148 6.69 -7.22 10.33
N ARG A 149 5.77 -6.26 10.34
CA ARG A 149 4.64 -6.25 11.26
C ARG A 149 3.51 -7.08 10.68
N VAL A 150 3.25 -8.20 11.31
CA VAL A 150 2.14 -9.07 10.92
C VAL A 150 0.86 -8.54 11.55
N ALA A 151 -0.14 -8.30 10.72
CA ALA A 151 -1.38 -7.70 11.17
C ALA A 151 -2.59 -8.54 10.75
#